data_8cbbcd572d6a3919f49a57303a6ae91d
#
_entry.id   8cbbcd572d6a3919f49a57303a6ae91d
#
_cell.length_a   1.000
_cell.length_b   1.000
_cell.length_c   1.000
_cell.angle_alpha   90.00
_cell.angle_beta   90.00
_cell.angle_gamma   90.00
#
_symmetry.space_group_name_H-M   'P 1'
#
loop_
_entity.id
_entity.type
_entity.pdbx_description
1 polymer ?
#
loop_
_entity_poly.entity_id
_entity_poly.type
_entity_poly.pdbx_seq_one_letter_code
_entity_poly.pdbx_strand_id
1 'polypeptide(L)'
;MKLYDYWRSSAAFRMRIALNLKGLEAEREYIHLRRKDQSSDAYLAVNPQGLVPTLIDDDGTRVTQSMAIIEYLDETRPETAPLLPGDAKGRARVRALSQAIACDIHPLNNLRVLRVLGAELGLDEETRNEQWYKHWVDEGMRGLEGLLADGGAGRFSHGNTPTMADVCLVPQVYNAQRFGCDLLAFPIALRINDAC
;
A
#
# COMPACT_ATOMS: atom_id res chain seq x y z
N MET A 1 20.29 3.27 -4.31
CA MET A 1 19.01 3.83 -3.78
C MET A 1 18.93 3.66 -2.26
N LYS A 2 18.22 4.56 -1.55
CA LYS A 2 17.89 4.46 -0.13
C LYS A 2 16.38 4.53 0.06
N LEU A 3 15.80 3.60 0.86
CA LEU A 3 14.38 3.55 1.19
C LEU A 3 14.19 3.84 2.68
N TYR A 4 13.47 4.90 3.02
CA TYR A 4 12.95 5.12 4.36
C TYR A 4 11.73 4.23 4.58
N ASP A 5 11.85 3.31 5.54
CA ASP A 5 10.94 2.17 5.75
C ASP A 5 10.44 2.12 7.19
N TYR A 6 9.33 1.45 7.39
CA TYR A 6 8.86 0.99 8.69
C TYR A 6 8.18 -0.37 8.54
N TRP A 7 8.65 -1.36 9.27
CA TRP A 7 8.25 -2.76 9.11
C TRP A 7 6.73 -3.02 9.20
N ARG A 8 5.97 -2.20 9.96
CA ARG A 8 4.50 -2.30 10.09
C ARG A 8 3.73 -1.39 9.13
N SER A 9 4.39 -0.60 8.32
CA SER A 9 3.73 0.27 7.35
C SER A 9 3.31 -0.50 6.10
N SER A 10 2.02 -0.52 5.77
CA SER A 10 1.51 -1.12 4.54
C SER A 10 2.06 -0.43 3.30
N ALA A 11 2.17 0.90 3.32
CA ALA A 11 2.75 1.66 2.22
C ALA A 11 4.23 1.32 1.99
N ALA A 12 5.00 1.11 3.08
CA ALA A 12 6.38 0.65 2.97
C ALA A 12 6.46 -0.84 2.60
N PHE A 13 5.48 -1.65 2.99
CA PHE A 13 5.39 -3.05 2.55
C PHE A 13 5.18 -3.15 1.04
N ARG A 14 4.36 -2.27 0.44
CA ARG A 14 4.24 -2.16 -1.02
C ARG A 14 5.61 -1.98 -1.67
N MET A 15 6.45 -1.12 -1.11
CA MET A 15 7.80 -0.88 -1.64
C MET A 15 8.69 -2.11 -1.54
N ARG A 16 8.65 -2.85 -0.43
CA ARG A 16 9.41 -4.08 -0.27
C ARG A 16 9.02 -5.13 -1.31
N ILE A 17 7.71 -5.29 -1.58
CA ILE A 17 7.21 -6.19 -2.62
C ILE A 17 7.64 -5.70 -4.01
N ALA A 18 7.44 -4.41 -4.31
CA ALA A 18 7.79 -3.84 -5.61
C ALA A 18 9.29 -4.00 -5.93
N LEU A 19 10.17 -3.67 -4.99
CA LEU A 19 11.61 -3.85 -5.15
C LEU A 19 11.98 -5.31 -5.39
N ASN A 20 11.39 -6.25 -4.62
CA ASN A 20 11.63 -7.68 -4.81
C ASN A 20 11.18 -8.18 -6.19
N LEU A 21 9.97 -7.79 -6.65
CA LEU A 21 9.46 -8.17 -7.96
C LEU A 21 10.32 -7.61 -9.11
N LYS A 22 10.89 -6.43 -8.92
CA LYS A 22 11.78 -5.78 -9.90
C LYS A 22 13.24 -6.25 -9.78
N GLY A 23 13.60 -7.05 -8.78
CA GLY A 23 14.97 -7.47 -8.52
C GLY A 23 15.89 -6.30 -8.13
N LEU A 24 15.34 -5.25 -7.53
CA LEU A 24 16.05 -4.04 -7.13
C LEU A 24 16.37 -4.07 -5.63
N GLU A 25 17.57 -3.59 -5.26
CA GLU A 25 18.01 -3.44 -3.89
C GLU A 25 18.02 -1.96 -3.47
N ALA A 26 17.67 -1.70 -2.20
CA ALA A 26 17.79 -0.38 -1.60
C ALA A 26 18.32 -0.52 -0.17
N GLU A 27 19.24 0.35 0.22
CA GLU A 27 19.61 0.55 1.62
C GLU A 27 18.35 0.97 2.40
N ARG A 28 18.09 0.35 3.54
CA ARG A 28 16.91 0.66 4.35
C ARG A 28 17.26 1.50 5.56
N GLU A 29 16.60 2.64 5.70
CA GLU A 29 16.64 3.47 6.89
C GLU A 29 15.29 3.41 7.59
N TYR A 30 15.31 2.93 8.86
CA TYR A 30 14.07 2.67 9.59
C TYR A 30 13.60 3.91 10.37
N ILE A 31 12.36 4.34 10.10
CA ILE A 31 11.67 5.44 10.78
C ILE A 31 10.58 4.85 11.69
N HIS A 32 10.79 4.88 12.99
CA HIS A 32 9.91 4.22 13.95
C HIS A 32 8.65 5.03 14.26
N LEU A 33 7.53 4.78 13.52
CA LEU A 33 6.29 5.57 13.58
C LEU A 33 5.65 5.64 14.99
N ARG A 34 5.80 4.62 15.83
CA ARG A 34 5.28 4.65 17.21
C ARG A 34 6.10 5.57 18.12
N ARG A 35 7.39 5.74 17.86
CA ARG A 35 8.28 6.68 18.56
C ARG A 35 8.17 8.10 18.03
N LYS A 36 7.38 8.31 16.98
CA LYS A 36 7.22 9.58 16.26
C LYS A 36 8.49 10.08 15.57
N ASP A 37 9.40 9.17 15.16
CA ASP A 37 10.62 9.54 14.43
C ASP A 37 10.30 10.26 13.11
N GLN A 38 9.14 9.96 12.50
CA GLN A 38 8.63 10.66 11.30
C GLN A 38 8.32 12.15 11.53
N SER A 39 8.24 12.57 12.77
CA SER A 39 7.96 13.97 13.14
C SER A 39 9.22 14.72 13.60
N SER A 40 10.40 14.10 13.52
CA SER A 40 11.66 14.78 13.81
C SER A 40 12.01 15.76 12.70
N ASP A 41 12.69 16.87 13.04
CA ASP A 41 13.13 17.86 12.06
C ASP A 41 14.00 17.21 10.97
N ALA A 42 14.86 16.26 11.36
CA ALA A 42 15.70 15.51 10.44
C ALA A 42 14.89 14.74 9.39
N TYR A 43 13.82 14.06 9.78
CA TYR A 43 12.99 13.33 8.81
C TYR A 43 12.04 14.27 8.05
N LEU A 44 11.50 15.31 8.67
CA LEU A 44 10.65 16.30 8.00
C LEU A 44 11.42 17.05 6.90
N ALA A 45 12.74 17.23 7.04
CA ALA A 45 13.60 17.75 5.96
C ALA A 45 13.69 16.74 4.77
N VAL A 46 13.54 15.45 5.01
CA VAL A 46 13.47 14.41 3.97
C VAL A 46 12.06 14.31 3.38
N ASN A 47 11.04 14.24 4.21
CA ASN A 47 9.65 14.16 3.78
C ASN A 47 8.77 15.06 4.67
N PRO A 48 8.37 16.23 4.18
CA PRO A 48 7.56 17.17 4.97
C PRO A 48 6.16 16.65 5.32
N GLN A 49 5.70 15.57 4.70
CA GLN A 49 4.45 14.89 5.09
C GLN A 49 4.58 14.07 6.39
N GLY A 50 5.82 13.77 6.85
CA GLY A 50 6.05 12.90 8.00
C GLY A 50 5.50 11.49 7.79
N LEU A 51 5.62 10.95 6.59
CA LEU A 51 5.12 9.63 6.20
C LEU A 51 6.23 8.78 5.59
N VAL A 52 6.09 7.47 5.68
CA VAL A 52 6.89 6.48 4.96
C VAL A 52 5.99 5.75 3.95
N PRO A 53 6.52 5.29 2.81
CA PRO A 53 7.92 5.30 2.38
C PRO A 53 8.36 6.63 1.76
N THR A 54 9.67 6.84 1.73
CA THR A 54 10.34 7.82 0.88
C THR A 54 11.53 7.11 0.22
N LEU A 55 11.69 7.28 -1.08
CA LEU A 55 12.85 6.79 -1.84
C LEU A 55 13.78 7.96 -2.14
N ILE A 56 15.09 7.75 -1.95
CA ILE A 56 16.15 8.58 -2.51
C ILE A 56 16.87 7.71 -3.53
N ASP A 57 16.82 8.11 -4.80
CA ASP A 57 17.50 7.40 -5.87
C ASP A 57 19.01 7.71 -5.88
N ASP A 58 19.78 7.01 -6.70
CA ASP A 58 21.26 7.11 -6.76
C ASP A 58 21.72 8.49 -7.26
N ASP A 59 20.89 9.17 -8.04
CA ASP A 59 21.15 10.55 -8.50
C ASP A 59 20.71 11.64 -7.49
N GLY A 60 20.20 11.23 -6.32
CA GLY A 60 19.67 12.12 -5.28
C GLY A 60 18.19 12.51 -5.47
N THR A 61 17.52 12.04 -6.53
CA THR A 61 16.09 12.26 -6.74
C THR A 61 15.29 11.70 -5.57
N ARG A 62 14.45 12.54 -4.99
CA ARG A 62 13.58 12.19 -3.87
C ARG A 62 12.16 11.96 -4.35
N VAL A 63 11.60 10.78 -4.08
CA VAL A 63 10.22 10.45 -4.42
C VAL A 63 9.49 10.00 -3.16
N THR A 64 8.31 10.58 -2.93
CA THR A 64 7.39 10.21 -1.84
C THR A 64 6.13 9.55 -2.41
N GLN A 65 5.31 8.93 -1.56
CA GLN A 65 4.11 8.17 -1.94
C GLN A 65 4.42 6.86 -2.66
N SER A 66 4.04 5.74 -2.03
CA SER A 66 4.36 4.39 -2.55
C SER A 66 3.94 4.17 -4.00
N MET A 67 2.78 4.73 -4.41
CA MET A 67 2.29 4.61 -5.78
C MET A 67 3.20 5.34 -6.77
N ALA A 68 3.55 6.59 -6.45
CA ALA A 68 4.45 7.40 -7.29
C ALA A 68 5.86 6.77 -7.37
N ILE A 69 6.35 6.19 -6.26
CA ILE A 69 7.65 5.51 -6.26
C ILE A 69 7.62 4.28 -7.17
N ILE A 70 6.54 3.49 -7.15
CA ILE A 70 6.40 2.30 -8.01
C ILE A 70 6.38 2.71 -9.48
N GLU A 71 5.60 3.71 -9.85
CA GLU A 71 5.55 4.22 -11.23
C GLU A 71 6.89 4.82 -11.66
N TYR A 72 7.56 5.60 -10.79
CA TYR A 72 8.89 6.12 -11.03
C TYR A 72 9.90 5.00 -11.33
N LEU A 73 9.88 3.92 -10.54
CA LEU A 73 10.76 2.76 -10.78
C LEU A 73 10.41 2.01 -12.07
N ASP A 74 9.14 1.95 -12.46
CA ASP A 74 8.74 1.37 -13.76
C ASP A 74 9.28 2.19 -14.95
N GLU A 75 9.24 3.51 -14.83
CA GLU A 75 9.68 4.42 -15.89
C GLU A 75 11.20 4.55 -15.98
N THR A 76 11.91 4.52 -14.84
CA THR A 76 13.37 4.73 -14.78
C THR A 76 14.17 3.44 -14.82
N ARG A 77 13.54 2.27 -14.69
CA ARG A 77 14.14 0.94 -14.72
C ARG A 77 13.38 0.01 -15.69
N PRO A 78 13.26 0.38 -16.99
CA PRO A 78 12.47 -0.35 -17.98
C PRO A 78 12.98 -1.76 -18.26
N GLU A 79 14.21 -2.06 -17.89
CA GLU A 79 14.84 -3.40 -17.99
C GLU A 79 14.34 -4.38 -16.93
N THR A 80 13.63 -3.89 -15.91
CA THR A 80 13.08 -4.74 -14.83
C THR A 80 11.64 -5.16 -15.14
N ALA A 81 11.10 -6.10 -14.35
CA ALA A 81 9.72 -6.54 -14.49
C ALA A 81 8.74 -5.36 -14.33
N PRO A 82 7.88 -5.07 -15.33
CA PRO A 82 6.94 -3.96 -15.24
C PRO A 82 5.81 -4.30 -14.24
N LEU A 83 5.43 -3.32 -13.44
CA LEU A 83 4.30 -3.42 -12.50
C LEU A 83 3.02 -2.74 -13.05
N LEU A 84 3.13 -2.08 -14.21
CA LEU A 84 2.00 -1.56 -14.96
C LEU A 84 1.97 -2.19 -16.37
N PRO A 85 0.76 -2.53 -16.89
CA PRO A 85 0.60 -3.00 -18.26
C PRO A 85 1.08 -1.98 -19.31
N GLY A 86 1.42 -2.45 -20.52
CA GLY A 86 1.88 -1.59 -21.61
C GLY A 86 0.75 -0.74 -22.24
N ASP A 87 -0.49 -1.23 -22.21
CA ASP A 87 -1.63 -0.55 -22.85
C ASP A 87 -2.38 0.37 -21.88
N ALA A 88 -2.99 1.41 -22.41
CA ALA A 88 -3.67 2.43 -21.62
C ALA A 88 -4.85 1.92 -20.80
N LYS A 89 -5.62 0.95 -21.31
CA LYS A 89 -6.77 0.38 -20.59
C LYS A 89 -6.33 -0.46 -19.41
N GLY A 90 -5.34 -1.33 -19.63
CA GLY A 90 -4.71 -2.12 -18.56
C GLY A 90 -4.10 -1.24 -17.47
N ARG A 91 -3.33 -0.20 -17.86
CA ARG A 91 -2.77 0.79 -16.91
C ARG A 91 -3.85 1.48 -16.09
N ALA A 92 -4.94 1.91 -16.74
CA ALA A 92 -6.05 2.55 -16.03
C ALA A 92 -6.71 1.60 -15.02
N ARG A 93 -6.96 0.35 -15.42
CA ARG A 93 -7.54 -0.67 -14.53
C ARG A 93 -6.63 -0.98 -13.34
N VAL A 94 -5.35 -1.23 -13.57
CA VAL A 94 -4.39 -1.50 -12.50
C VAL A 94 -4.29 -0.32 -11.53
N ARG A 95 -4.26 0.91 -12.03
CA ARG A 95 -4.29 2.11 -11.18
C ARG A 95 -5.58 2.22 -10.38
N ALA A 96 -6.75 1.95 -10.98
CA ALA A 96 -8.03 1.99 -10.28
C ALA A 96 -8.06 1.01 -9.10
N LEU A 97 -7.66 -0.26 -9.32
CA LEU A 97 -7.56 -1.27 -8.25
C LEU A 97 -6.57 -0.86 -7.16
N SER A 98 -5.41 -0.33 -7.55
CA SER A 98 -4.38 0.13 -6.62
C SER A 98 -4.84 1.32 -5.78
N GLN A 99 -5.52 2.29 -6.41
CA GLN A 99 -6.01 3.50 -5.76
C GLN A 99 -7.21 3.21 -4.85
N ALA A 100 -8.09 2.29 -5.19
CA ALA A 100 -9.15 1.83 -4.29
C ALA A 100 -8.57 1.40 -2.92
N ILE A 101 -7.40 0.75 -2.93
CA ILE A 101 -6.71 0.39 -1.69
C ILE A 101 -5.92 1.57 -1.10
N ALA A 102 -5.10 2.23 -1.92
CA ALA A 102 -4.13 3.21 -1.44
C ALA A 102 -4.74 4.57 -1.08
N CYS A 103 -5.86 4.95 -1.73
CA CYS A 103 -6.51 6.25 -1.55
C CYS A 103 -7.84 6.16 -0.79
N ASP A 104 -8.53 5.02 -0.82
CA ASP A 104 -9.88 4.93 -0.23
C ASP A 104 -9.91 4.07 1.04
N ILE A 105 -9.14 2.95 1.12
CA ILE A 105 -9.10 2.10 2.32
C ILE A 105 -8.00 2.54 3.29
N HIS A 106 -6.74 2.54 2.81
CA HIS A 106 -5.55 2.73 3.67
C HIS A 106 -5.55 4.06 4.43
N PRO A 107 -5.94 5.21 3.86
CA PRO A 107 -5.90 6.49 4.57
C PRO A 107 -6.84 6.55 5.76
N LEU A 108 -8.02 5.94 5.68
CA LEU A 108 -9.01 5.90 6.75
C LEU A 108 -8.51 5.08 7.96
N ASN A 109 -7.66 4.11 7.72
CA ASN A 109 -7.09 3.20 8.71
C ASN A 109 -5.66 3.56 9.12
N ASN A 110 -5.15 4.72 8.68
CA ASN A 110 -3.83 5.19 9.02
C ASN A 110 -3.71 5.55 10.51
N LEU A 111 -2.54 5.30 11.11
CA LEU A 111 -2.26 5.61 12.52
C LEU A 111 -2.59 7.05 12.92
N ARG A 112 -2.41 8.03 12.01
CA ARG A 112 -2.74 9.43 12.30
C ARG A 112 -4.23 9.64 12.50
N VAL A 113 -5.08 8.96 11.70
CA VAL A 113 -6.55 9.00 11.84
C VAL A 113 -6.96 8.33 13.14
N LEU A 114 -6.47 7.11 13.40
CA LEU A 114 -6.79 6.36 14.62
C LEU A 114 -6.34 7.11 15.90
N ARG A 115 -5.25 7.89 15.83
CA ARG A 115 -4.83 8.75 16.95
C ARG A 115 -5.80 9.90 17.20
N VAL A 116 -6.28 10.56 16.16
CA VAL A 116 -7.26 11.65 16.26
C VAL A 116 -8.57 11.11 16.83
N LEU A 117 -9.08 9.98 16.33
CA LEU A 117 -10.27 9.34 16.86
C LEU A 117 -10.16 9.03 18.36
N GLY A 118 -8.98 8.62 18.83
CA GLY A 118 -8.75 8.41 20.26
C GLY A 118 -8.56 9.69 21.06
N ALA A 119 -7.75 10.63 20.56
CA ALA A 119 -7.39 11.82 21.31
C ALA A 119 -8.49 12.90 21.33
N GLU A 120 -9.17 13.12 20.19
CA GLU A 120 -10.13 14.20 20.03
C GLU A 120 -11.58 13.73 20.25
N LEU A 121 -11.90 12.49 19.91
CA LEU A 121 -13.26 11.93 20.05
C LEU A 121 -13.39 10.96 21.23
N GLY A 122 -12.31 10.70 21.96
CA GLY A 122 -12.33 9.85 23.15
C GLY A 122 -12.63 8.37 22.90
N LEU A 123 -12.54 7.90 21.65
CA LEU A 123 -12.81 6.51 21.33
C LEU A 123 -11.67 5.60 21.84
N ASP A 124 -12.01 4.57 22.60
CA ASP A 124 -11.05 3.56 23.02
C ASP A 124 -10.51 2.73 21.85
N GLU A 125 -9.52 1.88 22.10
CA GLU A 125 -8.87 1.09 21.05
C GLU A 125 -9.84 0.06 20.46
N GLU A 126 -10.68 -0.57 21.29
CA GLU A 126 -11.66 -1.56 20.85
C GLU A 126 -12.69 -0.93 19.92
N THR A 127 -13.29 0.18 20.31
CA THR A 127 -14.27 0.93 19.49
C THR A 127 -13.66 1.38 18.16
N ARG A 128 -12.42 1.89 18.16
CA ARG A 128 -11.73 2.27 16.92
C ARG A 128 -11.48 1.08 16.01
N ASN A 129 -11.17 -0.10 16.57
CA ASN A 129 -10.93 -1.29 15.77
C ASN A 129 -12.22 -1.88 15.24
N GLU A 130 -13.25 -2.04 16.08
CA GLU A 130 -14.50 -2.72 15.70
C GLU A 130 -15.41 -1.83 14.85
N GLN A 131 -15.58 -0.56 15.20
CA GLN A 131 -16.55 0.31 14.54
C GLN A 131 -15.97 1.19 13.45
N TRP A 132 -14.66 1.46 13.46
CA TRP A 132 -14.01 2.28 12.43
C TRP A 132 -13.15 1.43 11.50
N TYR A 133 -12.14 0.75 12.03
CA TYR A 133 -11.14 0.06 11.20
C TYR A 133 -11.80 -1.06 10.36
N LYS A 134 -12.54 -1.96 11.00
CA LYS A 134 -13.20 -3.07 10.32
C LYS A 134 -14.28 -2.58 9.36
N HIS A 135 -15.05 -1.56 9.74
CA HIS A 135 -16.07 -0.98 8.85
C HIS A 135 -15.46 -0.51 7.52
N TRP A 136 -14.42 0.32 7.58
CA TRP A 136 -13.80 0.85 6.36
C TRP A 136 -13.01 -0.19 5.57
N VAL A 137 -12.48 -1.21 6.23
CA VAL A 137 -11.88 -2.35 5.51
C VAL A 137 -12.97 -3.14 4.80
N ASP A 138 -14.08 -3.48 5.46
CA ASP A 138 -15.17 -4.27 4.87
C ASP A 138 -15.80 -3.54 3.67
N GLU A 139 -16.13 -2.26 3.83
CA GLU A 139 -16.72 -1.45 2.77
C GLU A 139 -15.77 -1.34 1.56
N GLY A 140 -14.51 -0.99 1.81
CA GLY A 140 -13.53 -0.85 0.74
C GLY A 140 -13.18 -2.17 0.06
N MET A 141 -13.06 -3.27 0.82
CA MET A 141 -12.81 -4.60 0.25
C MET A 141 -13.99 -5.10 -0.56
N ARG A 142 -15.23 -4.78 -0.18
CA ARG A 142 -16.44 -5.08 -0.97
C ARG A 142 -16.42 -4.37 -2.32
N GLY A 143 -16.05 -3.09 -2.34
CA GLY A 143 -15.87 -2.33 -3.57
C GLY A 143 -14.76 -2.92 -4.45
N LEU A 144 -13.61 -3.28 -3.84
CA LEU A 144 -12.49 -3.90 -4.54
C LEU A 144 -12.85 -5.26 -5.13
N GLU A 145 -13.56 -6.10 -4.38
CA GLU A 145 -14.04 -7.41 -4.87
C GLU A 145 -14.92 -7.25 -6.11
N GLY A 146 -15.84 -6.26 -6.09
CA GLY A 146 -16.65 -5.92 -7.26
C GLY A 146 -15.82 -5.47 -8.47
N LEU A 147 -14.77 -4.67 -8.25
CA LEU A 147 -13.86 -4.27 -9.31
C LEU A 147 -13.04 -5.44 -9.88
N LEU A 148 -12.66 -6.40 -9.04
CA LEU A 148 -11.94 -7.60 -9.46
C LEU A 148 -12.82 -8.57 -10.26
N ALA A 149 -14.14 -8.53 -10.07
CA ALA A 149 -15.09 -9.40 -10.74
C ALA A 149 -15.39 -9.01 -12.21
N ASP A 150 -14.78 -7.94 -12.74
CA ASP A 150 -14.99 -7.42 -14.11
C ASP A 150 -14.48 -8.33 -15.25
N GLY A 151 -13.91 -9.48 -14.92
CA GLY A 151 -13.33 -10.44 -15.87
C GLY A 151 -11.87 -10.16 -16.27
N GLY A 152 -11.27 -9.07 -15.79
CA GLY A 152 -9.86 -8.76 -16.06
C GLY A 152 -8.87 -9.40 -15.08
N ALA A 153 -9.35 -9.94 -13.96
CA ALA A 153 -8.54 -10.72 -13.05
C ALA A 153 -8.27 -12.12 -13.63
N GLY A 154 -7.00 -12.54 -13.54
CA GLY A 154 -6.57 -13.90 -13.86
C GLY A 154 -6.00 -14.57 -12.62
N ARG A 155 -4.76 -15.08 -12.71
CA ARG A 155 -4.00 -15.54 -11.54
C ARG A 155 -3.79 -14.39 -10.54
N PHE A 156 -3.54 -13.18 -11.04
CA PHE A 156 -3.34 -11.97 -10.28
C PHE A 156 -4.48 -10.96 -10.51
N SER A 157 -4.40 -9.82 -9.90
CA SER A 157 -5.42 -8.75 -9.99
C SER A 157 -5.68 -8.28 -11.43
N HIS A 158 -4.67 -8.38 -12.30
CA HIS A 158 -4.79 -8.10 -13.73
C HIS A 158 -4.01 -9.14 -14.54
N GLY A 159 -4.72 -10.09 -15.14
CA GLY A 159 -4.10 -11.15 -15.93
C GLY A 159 -3.28 -12.13 -15.09
N ASN A 160 -2.14 -12.57 -15.66
CA ASN A 160 -1.36 -13.69 -15.11
C ASN A 160 0.05 -13.32 -14.64
N THR A 161 0.37 -12.03 -14.56
CA THR A 161 1.63 -11.50 -14.02
C THR A 161 1.32 -10.51 -12.89
N PRO A 162 2.15 -10.46 -11.83
CA PRO A 162 1.94 -9.51 -10.75
C PRO A 162 1.99 -8.07 -11.25
N THR A 163 1.11 -7.23 -10.74
CA THR A 163 1.03 -5.80 -11.05
C THR A 163 1.05 -4.95 -9.78
N MET A 164 1.08 -3.63 -9.94
CA MET A 164 0.96 -2.69 -8.83
C MET A 164 -0.32 -2.93 -8.00
N ALA A 165 -1.39 -3.47 -8.61
CA ALA A 165 -2.61 -3.82 -7.88
C ALA A 165 -2.36 -4.94 -6.85
N ASP A 166 -1.58 -5.95 -7.20
CA ASP A 166 -1.21 -7.04 -6.29
C ASP A 166 -0.27 -6.55 -5.18
N VAL A 167 0.66 -5.66 -5.54
CA VAL A 167 1.54 -4.97 -4.57
C VAL A 167 0.73 -4.20 -3.52
N CYS A 168 -0.43 -3.66 -3.89
CA CYS A 168 -1.34 -2.99 -2.96
C CYS A 168 -2.22 -3.98 -2.19
N LEU A 169 -2.70 -5.03 -2.84
CA LEU A 169 -3.64 -6.01 -2.28
C LEU A 169 -3.01 -6.78 -1.11
N VAL A 170 -1.81 -7.34 -1.30
CA VAL A 170 -1.16 -8.19 -0.29
C VAL A 170 -1.00 -7.49 1.08
N PRO A 171 -0.47 -6.26 1.19
CA PRO A 171 -0.42 -5.55 2.46
C PRO A 171 -1.80 -5.21 3.04
N GLN A 172 -2.81 -5.02 2.20
CA GLN A 172 -4.17 -4.73 2.65
C GLN A 172 -4.83 -5.98 3.25
N VAL A 173 -4.72 -7.14 2.60
CA VAL A 173 -5.20 -8.43 3.12
C VAL A 173 -4.47 -8.76 4.43
N TYR A 174 -3.15 -8.62 4.49
CA TYR A 174 -2.38 -8.83 5.71
C TYR A 174 -2.89 -7.96 6.88
N ASN A 175 -3.17 -6.69 6.62
CA ASN A 175 -3.72 -5.81 7.65
C ASN A 175 -5.13 -6.20 8.08
N ALA A 176 -6.00 -6.53 7.13
CA ALA A 176 -7.36 -6.97 7.43
C ALA A 176 -7.35 -8.23 8.31
N GLN A 177 -6.53 -9.21 7.99
CA GLN A 177 -6.33 -10.42 8.82
C GLN A 177 -5.83 -10.07 10.23
N ARG A 178 -4.84 -9.19 10.32
CA ARG A 178 -4.24 -8.78 11.60
C ARG A 178 -5.25 -8.08 12.52
N PHE A 179 -6.23 -7.37 11.98
CA PHE A 179 -7.29 -6.71 12.74
C PHE A 179 -8.56 -7.57 12.87
N GLY A 180 -8.50 -8.83 12.44
CA GLY A 180 -9.61 -9.78 12.58
C GLY A 180 -10.84 -9.41 11.74
N CYS A 181 -10.62 -8.80 10.56
CA CYS A 181 -11.70 -8.56 9.59
C CYS A 181 -12.12 -9.90 8.95
N ASP A 182 -13.41 -10.06 8.71
CA ASP A 182 -13.92 -11.21 7.95
C ASP A 182 -13.64 -11.01 6.46
N LEU A 183 -12.76 -11.85 5.91
CA LEU A 183 -12.38 -11.82 4.50
C LEU A 183 -13.06 -12.89 3.65
N LEU A 184 -13.84 -13.77 4.25
CA LEU A 184 -14.53 -14.85 3.51
C LEU A 184 -15.53 -14.32 2.48
N ALA A 185 -16.02 -13.09 2.68
CA ALA A 185 -16.89 -12.40 1.74
C ALA A 185 -16.16 -11.93 0.45
N PHE A 186 -14.82 -12.04 0.38
CA PHE A 186 -13.99 -11.51 -0.71
C PHE A 186 -13.14 -12.63 -1.35
N PRO A 187 -13.78 -13.65 -1.98
CA PRO A 187 -13.08 -14.85 -2.46
C PRO A 187 -12.10 -14.57 -3.61
N ILE A 188 -12.34 -13.56 -4.46
CA ILE A 188 -11.43 -13.22 -5.56
C ILE A 188 -10.16 -12.59 -4.98
N ALA A 189 -10.30 -11.64 -4.07
CA ALA A 189 -9.17 -10.99 -3.41
C ALA A 189 -8.33 -12.01 -2.62
N LEU A 190 -8.95 -12.94 -1.88
CA LEU A 190 -8.25 -14.00 -1.16
C LEU A 190 -7.50 -14.93 -2.10
N ARG A 191 -8.14 -15.41 -3.17
CA ARG A 191 -7.52 -16.27 -4.17
C ARG A 191 -6.28 -15.62 -4.79
N ILE A 192 -6.36 -14.32 -5.11
CA ILE A 192 -5.24 -13.57 -5.68
C ILE A 192 -4.12 -13.43 -4.63
N ASN A 193 -4.47 -13.10 -3.39
CA ASN A 193 -3.49 -13.01 -2.31
C ASN A 193 -2.73 -14.32 -2.10
N ASP A 194 -3.44 -15.46 -2.16
CA ASP A 194 -2.84 -16.79 -2.01
C ASP A 194 -1.92 -17.15 -3.19
N ALA A 195 -2.11 -16.53 -4.35
CA ALA A 195 -1.26 -16.72 -5.53
C ALA A 195 0.02 -15.85 -5.49
N CYS A 196 0.04 -14.85 -4.59
CA CYS A 196 1.19 -13.94 -4.43
C CYS A 196 2.20 -14.44 -3.41
#